data_d2b80466e293d0de5d5ccb61065f81b9
#
_entry.id   d2b80466e293d0de5d5ccb61065f81b9
#
_cell.length_a   1.000
_cell.length_b   1.000
_cell.length_c   1.000
_cell.angle_alpha   90.00
_cell.angle_beta   90.00
_cell.angle_gamma   90.00
#
_symmetry.space_group_name_H-M   'P 1'
#
loop_
_entity.id
_entity.type
_entity.pdbx_description
1 polymer ?
#
loop_
_entity_poly.entity_id
_entity_poly.type
_entity_poly.pdbx_seq_one_letter_code
_entity_poly.pdbx_strand_id
1 'polypeptide(L)'
;MATILLIHGAYQGGWIWTRVAARLRAAGHLVLAPSLDGCGERAPLVRPGITTESQAAELAGLLFHEDLGGVVVAGTSTGGMVMARLAELAPERIARVVFADALALQDGEALPDIVDRPTAVNTALTSGPPQADAEGRLFADLDPGLRAWTLARITPQPIATMVAPISLPRFWSMPEWREPGRAAVIWCRRSRNPPLAHQRRARDRLGASWHELDTGHYPMLTADAELAAIIPG
;
A
#
# COMPACT_ATOMS: atom_id res chain seq x y z
N MET A 1 -15.56 -8.24 -14.89
CA MET A 1 -14.15 -7.91 -15.19
C MET A 1 -13.88 -6.51 -14.66
N ALA A 2 -12.83 -6.33 -13.88
CA ALA A 2 -12.43 -5.03 -13.32
C ALA A 2 -10.95 -4.75 -13.67
N THR A 3 -10.58 -3.47 -13.72
CA THR A 3 -9.17 -3.04 -13.73
C THR A 3 -8.73 -2.86 -12.30
N ILE A 4 -7.63 -3.48 -11.90
CA ILE A 4 -7.13 -3.51 -10.52
C ILE A 4 -5.68 -3.03 -10.48
N LEU A 5 -5.40 -2.04 -9.65
CA LEU A 5 -4.05 -1.53 -9.38
C LEU A 5 -3.63 -1.92 -7.97
N LEU A 6 -2.52 -2.64 -7.83
CA LEU A 6 -1.98 -3.13 -6.57
C LEU A 6 -0.72 -2.33 -6.20
N ILE A 7 -0.74 -1.66 -5.05
CA ILE A 7 0.32 -0.76 -4.58
C ILE A 7 1.01 -1.38 -3.37
N HIS A 8 2.32 -1.63 -3.50
CA HIS A 8 3.14 -2.24 -2.46
C HIS A 8 3.52 -1.27 -1.34
N GLY A 9 3.97 -1.82 -0.21
CA GLY A 9 4.48 -1.07 0.93
C GLY A 9 5.98 -0.78 0.87
N ALA A 10 6.53 -0.26 1.98
CA ALA A 10 7.95 0.05 2.10
C ALA A 10 8.84 -1.19 1.94
N TYR A 11 10.02 -0.99 1.37
CA TYR A 11 11.06 -1.99 1.12
C TYR A 11 10.71 -3.06 0.07
N GLN A 12 9.58 -2.94 -0.57
CA GLN A 12 9.01 -3.91 -1.50
C GLN A 12 9.08 -3.39 -2.95
N GLY A 13 8.47 -4.14 -3.85
CA GLY A 13 8.18 -3.81 -5.23
C GLY A 13 6.91 -4.52 -5.66
N GLY A 14 6.53 -4.38 -6.92
CA GLY A 14 5.34 -5.06 -7.47
C GLY A 14 5.36 -6.58 -7.28
N TRP A 15 6.54 -7.17 -7.14
CA TRP A 15 6.75 -8.60 -6.89
C TRP A 15 6.00 -9.15 -5.67
N ILE A 16 5.72 -8.32 -4.64
CA ILE A 16 5.01 -8.76 -3.44
C ILE A 16 3.58 -9.23 -3.75
N TRP A 17 3.00 -8.69 -4.80
CA TRP A 17 1.64 -8.98 -5.24
C TRP A 17 1.51 -10.15 -6.23
N THR A 18 2.61 -10.80 -6.62
CA THR A 18 2.63 -11.80 -7.70
C THR A 18 1.57 -12.89 -7.54
N ARG A 19 1.36 -13.42 -6.32
CA ARG A 19 0.38 -14.48 -6.04
C ARG A 19 -1.05 -13.97 -6.19
N VAL A 20 -1.36 -12.84 -5.58
CA VAL A 20 -2.68 -12.20 -5.67
C VAL A 20 -2.99 -11.79 -7.11
N ALA A 21 -2.03 -11.16 -7.79
CA ALA A 21 -2.19 -10.77 -9.19
C ALA A 21 -2.46 -11.97 -10.11
N ALA A 22 -1.80 -13.11 -9.88
CA ALA A 22 -2.05 -14.33 -10.65
C ALA A 22 -3.49 -14.83 -10.47
N ARG A 23 -4.02 -14.82 -9.23
CA ARG A 23 -5.41 -15.21 -8.94
C ARG A 23 -6.42 -14.26 -9.58
N LEU A 24 -6.20 -12.96 -9.45
CA LEU A 24 -7.08 -11.95 -10.03
C LEU A 24 -7.09 -12.03 -11.56
N ARG A 25 -5.94 -12.24 -12.20
CA ARG A 25 -5.86 -12.46 -13.65
C ARG A 25 -6.57 -13.75 -14.08
N ALA A 26 -6.41 -14.83 -13.30
CA ALA A 26 -7.15 -16.09 -13.56
C ALA A 26 -8.67 -15.91 -13.44
N ALA A 27 -9.13 -14.97 -12.61
CA ALA A 27 -10.54 -14.58 -12.50
C ALA A 27 -11.00 -13.59 -13.60
N GLY A 28 -10.14 -13.27 -14.57
CA GLY A 28 -10.47 -12.43 -15.73
C GLY A 28 -10.34 -10.93 -15.50
N HIS A 29 -9.64 -10.48 -14.45
CA HIS A 29 -9.38 -9.06 -14.21
C HIS A 29 -8.12 -8.57 -14.96
N LEU A 30 -8.11 -7.29 -15.37
CA LEU A 30 -6.89 -6.60 -15.76
C LEU A 30 -6.16 -6.16 -14.50
N VAL A 31 -4.91 -6.62 -14.29
CA VAL A 31 -4.18 -6.37 -13.04
C VAL A 31 -2.82 -5.73 -13.32
N LEU A 32 -2.62 -4.56 -12.75
CA LEU A 32 -1.36 -3.84 -12.70
C LEU A 32 -0.79 -3.91 -11.28
N ALA A 33 0.49 -4.20 -11.17
CA ALA A 33 1.22 -4.23 -9.89
C ALA A 33 2.63 -3.64 -10.11
N PRO A 34 2.75 -2.34 -10.42
CA PRO A 34 4.04 -1.73 -10.69
C PRO A 34 4.87 -1.59 -9.41
N SER A 35 6.19 -1.64 -9.53
CA SER A 35 7.05 -1.10 -8.49
C SER A 35 7.03 0.42 -8.53
N LEU A 36 6.82 1.04 -7.37
CA LEU A 36 6.84 2.49 -7.21
C LEU A 36 8.25 3.04 -7.52
N ASP A 37 8.31 4.32 -7.90
CA ASP A 37 9.57 4.98 -8.20
C ASP A 37 10.56 4.87 -7.05
N GLY A 38 11.79 4.45 -7.38
CA GLY A 38 12.87 4.20 -6.42
C GLY A 38 12.75 2.92 -5.60
N CYS A 39 11.81 2.01 -5.92
CA CYS A 39 11.56 0.77 -5.18
C CYS A 39 11.71 -0.48 -6.08
N GLY A 40 11.92 -1.66 -5.48
CA GLY A 40 12.02 -2.92 -6.20
C GLY A 40 13.10 -2.87 -7.29
N GLU A 41 12.78 -3.33 -8.49
CA GLU A 41 13.68 -3.29 -9.66
C GLU A 41 14.03 -1.86 -10.11
N ARG A 42 13.28 -0.85 -9.63
CA ARG A 42 13.54 0.57 -9.89
C ARG A 42 14.41 1.24 -8.81
N ALA A 43 14.86 0.49 -7.79
CA ALA A 43 15.74 1.01 -6.74
C ALA A 43 17.04 1.67 -7.27
N PRO A 44 17.68 1.19 -8.36
CA PRO A 44 18.83 1.87 -8.96
C PRO A 44 18.54 3.28 -9.51
N LEU A 45 17.27 3.63 -9.70
CA LEU A 45 16.84 4.94 -10.22
C LEU A 45 16.57 5.96 -9.10
N VAL A 46 16.90 5.62 -7.85
CA VAL A 46 16.67 6.51 -6.71
C VAL A 46 17.40 7.85 -6.89
N ARG A 47 16.68 8.94 -6.60
CA ARG A 47 17.16 10.32 -6.73
C ARG A 47 16.43 11.23 -5.73
N PRO A 48 16.91 12.46 -5.51
CA PRO A 48 16.15 13.46 -4.76
C PRO A 48 14.77 13.72 -5.41
N GLY A 49 13.77 14.02 -4.57
CA GLY A 49 12.42 14.37 -5.02
C GLY A 49 11.46 13.18 -5.14
N ILE A 50 11.89 11.94 -4.85
CA ILE A 50 10.96 10.82 -4.73
C ILE A 50 10.23 10.92 -3.39
N THR A 51 8.93 11.18 -3.45
CA THR A 51 8.01 11.34 -2.31
C THR A 51 6.74 10.52 -2.55
N THR A 52 5.88 10.39 -1.54
CA THR A 52 4.53 9.82 -1.72
C THR A 52 3.75 10.58 -2.79
N GLU A 53 3.90 11.91 -2.85
CA GLU A 53 3.28 12.76 -3.86
C GLU A 53 3.74 12.40 -5.27
N SER A 54 5.07 12.32 -5.51
CA SER A 54 5.60 12.01 -6.84
C SER A 54 5.23 10.60 -7.29
N GLN A 55 5.21 9.61 -6.38
CA GLN A 55 4.79 8.25 -6.68
C GLN A 55 3.30 8.18 -7.03
N ALA A 56 2.45 8.91 -6.32
CA ALA A 56 1.01 8.99 -6.64
C ALA A 56 0.76 9.70 -7.98
N ALA A 57 1.49 10.79 -8.25
CA ALA A 57 1.39 11.51 -9.53
C ALA A 57 1.83 10.65 -10.72
N GLU A 58 2.87 9.82 -10.57
CA GLU A 58 3.28 8.84 -11.60
C GLU A 58 2.16 7.83 -11.89
N LEU A 59 1.52 7.29 -10.85
CA LEU A 59 0.39 6.38 -11.02
C LEU A 59 -0.84 7.07 -11.65
N ALA A 60 -1.12 8.32 -11.29
CA ALA A 60 -2.17 9.11 -11.94
C ALA A 60 -1.87 9.31 -13.44
N GLY A 61 -0.61 9.58 -13.77
CA GLY A 61 -0.14 9.63 -15.15
C GLY A 61 -0.31 8.29 -15.89
N LEU A 62 0.01 7.17 -15.23
CA LEU A 62 -0.23 5.84 -15.78
C LEU A 62 -1.71 5.64 -16.11
N LEU A 63 -2.62 5.92 -15.16
CA LEU A 63 -4.06 5.78 -15.39
C LEU A 63 -4.56 6.68 -16.53
N PHE A 64 -3.99 7.88 -16.65
CA PHE A 64 -4.35 8.82 -17.71
C PHE A 64 -3.89 8.33 -19.08
N HIS A 65 -2.62 7.96 -19.24
CA HIS A 65 -2.04 7.60 -20.54
C HIS A 65 -2.54 6.25 -21.07
N GLU A 66 -2.85 5.32 -20.17
CA GLU A 66 -3.45 4.03 -20.52
C GLU A 66 -4.99 4.09 -20.62
N ASP A 67 -5.57 5.30 -20.46
CA ASP A 67 -7.01 5.55 -20.45
C ASP A 67 -7.81 4.60 -19.53
N LEU A 68 -7.26 4.35 -18.34
CA LEU A 68 -7.88 3.48 -17.35
C LEU A 68 -8.84 4.28 -16.46
N GLY A 69 -10.08 3.79 -16.37
CA GLY A 69 -11.12 4.31 -15.50
C GLY A 69 -11.86 3.20 -14.75
N GLY A 70 -12.60 3.56 -13.71
CA GLY A 70 -13.30 2.57 -12.89
C GLY A 70 -12.35 1.62 -12.16
N VAL A 71 -11.15 2.11 -11.81
CA VAL A 71 -10.06 1.29 -11.26
C VAL A 71 -10.31 0.96 -9.79
N VAL A 72 -10.17 -0.31 -9.42
CA VAL A 72 -10.06 -0.76 -8.03
C VAL A 72 -8.60 -0.63 -7.63
N VAL A 73 -8.30 0.16 -6.61
CA VAL A 73 -6.93 0.33 -6.11
C VAL A 73 -6.80 -0.31 -4.74
N ALA A 74 -5.83 -1.22 -4.58
CA ALA A 74 -5.51 -1.83 -3.29
C ALA A 74 -4.09 -1.48 -2.88
N GLY A 75 -3.92 -0.93 -1.67
CA GLY A 75 -2.62 -0.60 -1.10
C GLY A 75 -2.36 -1.36 0.19
N THR A 76 -1.10 -1.76 0.40
CA THR A 76 -0.64 -2.36 1.66
C THR A 76 0.39 -1.47 2.34
N SER A 77 0.43 -1.46 3.69
CA SER A 77 1.42 -0.69 4.45
C SER A 77 1.49 0.77 3.97
N THR A 78 2.69 1.30 3.67
CA THR A 78 2.87 2.65 3.09
C THR A 78 2.20 2.82 1.72
N GLY A 79 1.91 1.75 1.00
CA GLY A 79 1.13 1.81 -0.25
C GLY A 79 -0.27 2.38 -0.08
N GLY A 80 -0.84 2.30 1.13
CA GLY A 80 -2.11 2.98 1.46
C GLY A 80 -2.03 4.50 1.38
N MET A 81 -0.88 5.07 1.70
CA MET A 81 -0.62 6.51 1.58
C MET A 81 -0.61 6.93 0.11
N VAL A 82 0.13 6.19 -0.73
CA VAL A 82 0.20 6.43 -2.18
C VAL A 82 -1.18 6.26 -2.82
N MET A 83 -1.94 5.22 -2.43
CA MET A 83 -3.30 4.97 -2.88
C MET A 83 -4.25 6.13 -2.54
N ALA A 84 -4.23 6.61 -1.29
CA ALA A 84 -5.09 7.71 -0.87
C ALA A 84 -4.77 9.00 -1.65
N ARG A 85 -3.48 9.28 -1.87
CA ARG A 85 -3.06 10.43 -2.67
C ARG A 85 -3.41 10.28 -4.14
N LEU A 86 -3.24 9.10 -4.72
CA LEU A 86 -3.68 8.81 -6.09
C LEU A 86 -5.20 9.05 -6.24
N ALA A 87 -6.00 8.54 -5.31
CA ALA A 87 -7.45 8.70 -5.33
C ALA A 87 -7.89 10.17 -5.18
N GLU A 88 -7.08 11.01 -4.55
CA GLU A 88 -7.33 12.46 -4.52
C GLU A 88 -6.88 13.18 -5.80
N LEU A 89 -5.82 12.70 -6.47
CA LEU A 89 -5.32 13.30 -7.71
C LEU A 89 -6.21 12.96 -8.92
N ALA A 90 -6.77 11.75 -8.96
CA ALA A 90 -7.56 11.26 -10.08
C ALA A 90 -8.87 10.56 -9.61
N PRO A 91 -9.73 11.24 -8.83
CA PRO A 91 -10.91 10.64 -8.22
C PRO A 91 -11.89 10.06 -9.25
N GLU A 92 -12.01 10.70 -10.41
CA GLU A 92 -12.89 10.28 -11.50
C GLU A 92 -12.48 8.93 -12.12
N ARG A 93 -11.22 8.50 -11.90
CA ARG A 93 -10.70 7.24 -12.43
C ARG A 93 -10.80 6.09 -11.44
N ILE A 94 -11.07 6.37 -10.16
CA ILE A 94 -11.04 5.37 -9.09
C ILE A 94 -12.45 4.96 -8.69
N ALA A 95 -12.78 3.69 -8.87
CA ALA A 95 -14.07 3.12 -8.47
C ALA A 95 -14.07 2.66 -7.01
N ARG A 96 -12.93 2.17 -6.49
CA ARG A 96 -12.85 1.58 -5.16
C ARG A 96 -11.44 1.71 -4.59
N VAL A 97 -11.35 1.92 -3.27
CA VAL A 97 -10.08 1.89 -2.52
C VAL A 97 -10.10 0.77 -1.49
N VAL A 98 -9.01 0.01 -1.39
CA VAL A 98 -8.88 -1.13 -0.48
C VAL A 98 -7.61 -1.00 0.35
N PHE A 99 -7.75 -0.76 1.64
CA PHE A 99 -6.65 -0.69 2.60
C PHE A 99 -6.37 -2.10 3.13
N ALA A 100 -5.38 -2.79 2.56
CA ALA A 100 -4.99 -4.14 2.96
C ALA A 100 -3.86 -4.07 4.01
N ASP A 101 -4.22 -4.05 5.29
CA ASP A 101 -3.31 -3.82 6.42
C ASP A 101 -2.41 -2.59 6.18
N ALA A 102 -3.03 -1.50 5.76
CA ALA A 102 -2.37 -0.35 5.17
C ALA A 102 -2.41 0.89 6.07
N LEU A 103 -1.46 1.78 5.86
CA LEU A 103 -1.44 3.11 6.48
C LEU A 103 -2.47 4.01 5.81
N ALA A 104 -3.33 4.60 6.63
CA ALA A 104 -4.40 5.50 6.25
C ALA A 104 -4.22 6.84 6.98
N LEU A 105 -3.17 7.57 6.60
CA LEU A 105 -2.80 8.85 7.22
C LEU A 105 -3.85 9.92 6.91
N GLN A 106 -4.05 10.81 7.87
CA GLN A 106 -4.86 12.01 7.66
C GLN A 106 -4.03 13.11 6.98
N ASP A 107 -4.70 14.15 6.50
CA ASP A 107 -4.03 15.31 5.94
C ASP A 107 -3.03 15.91 6.94
N GLY A 108 -1.80 16.11 6.49
CA GLY A 108 -0.69 16.62 7.29
C GLY A 108 0.01 15.60 8.20
N GLU A 109 -0.53 14.37 8.37
CA GLU A 109 0.17 13.31 9.12
C GLU A 109 1.36 12.74 8.34
N ALA A 110 2.38 12.28 9.05
CA ALA A 110 3.50 11.51 8.52
C ALA A 110 3.59 10.14 9.23
N LEU A 111 4.35 9.20 8.67
CA LEU A 111 4.51 7.87 9.27
C LEU A 111 4.99 7.91 10.74
N PRO A 112 5.92 8.79 11.15
CA PRO A 112 6.34 8.90 12.55
C PRO A 112 5.22 9.26 13.54
N ASP A 113 4.13 9.88 13.06
CA ASP A 113 2.99 10.23 13.92
C ASP A 113 2.13 9.00 14.29
N ILE A 114 2.28 7.91 13.52
CA ILE A 114 1.49 6.67 13.68
C ILE A 114 2.32 5.54 14.30
N VAL A 115 3.60 5.48 13.98
CA VAL A 115 4.54 4.47 14.49
C VAL A 115 5.53 5.15 15.43
N ASP A 116 5.58 4.65 16.66
CA ASP A 116 6.54 5.10 17.68
C ASP A 116 7.98 4.72 17.25
N ARG A 117 8.58 5.58 16.45
CA ARG A 117 9.98 5.44 16.00
C ARG A 117 10.68 6.79 16.10
N PRO A 118 11.91 6.80 16.68
CA PRO A 118 12.74 7.99 16.64
C PRO A 118 12.99 8.41 15.19
N THR A 119 12.58 9.60 14.82
CA THR A 119 12.94 10.21 13.54
C THR A 119 14.36 10.74 13.65
N ALA A 120 15.34 9.93 13.27
CA ALA A 120 16.68 10.46 13.07
C ALA A 120 16.67 11.41 11.87
N VAL A 121 17.22 12.61 12.04
CA VAL A 121 17.50 13.50 10.89
C VAL A 121 18.48 12.75 9.99
N ASN A 122 18.01 12.32 8.83
CA ASN A 122 18.82 11.54 7.90
C ASN A 122 18.90 12.30 6.58
N THR A 123 20.13 12.58 6.13
CA THR A 123 20.42 13.21 4.83
C THR A 123 20.55 12.19 3.70
N ALA A 124 20.45 10.91 3.98
CA ALA A 124 20.48 9.85 2.97
C ALA A 124 19.23 9.89 2.09
N LEU A 125 19.34 9.47 0.85
CA LEU A 125 18.21 9.36 -0.08
C LEU A 125 17.30 8.18 0.27
N THR A 126 17.85 7.14 0.91
CA THR A 126 17.13 5.90 1.24
C THR A 126 17.38 5.47 2.67
N SER A 127 16.46 4.68 3.21
CA SER A 127 16.57 4.05 4.52
C SER A 127 16.28 2.56 4.42
N GLY A 128 16.98 1.73 5.23
CA GLY A 128 16.91 0.30 5.45
C GLY A 128 15.79 -0.48 4.81
N PRO A 129 15.32 -1.59 5.37
CA PRO A 129 15.47 -1.99 6.77
C PRO A 129 16.86 -2.56 7.06
N PRO A 130 17.36 -2.38 8.30
CA PRO A 130 18.48 -3.20 8.77
C PRO A 130 18.11 -4.69 8.67
N GLN A 131 19.06 -5.54 8.30
CA GLN A 131 18.81 -6.98 8.08
C GLN A 131 18.18 -7.64 9.31
N ALA A 132 18.71 -7.39 10.51
CA ALA A 132 18.15 -7.95 11.75
C ALA A 132 16.68 -7.53 11.99
N ASP A 133 16.29 -6.31 11.61
CA ASP A 133 14.91 -5.82 11.70
C ASP A 133 14.00 -6.50 10.65
N ALA A 134 14.51 -6.70 9.44
CA ALA A 134 13.79 -7.43 8.39
C ALA A 134 13.53 -8.88 8.80
N GLU A 135 14.52 -9.60 9.29
CA GLU A 135 14.41 -11.00 9.70
C GLU A 135 13.61 -11.19 10.98
N GLY A 136 13.91 -10.41 12.02
CA GLY A 136 13.40 -10.60 13.38
C GLY A 136 12.06 -9.91 13.66
N ARG A 137 11.62 -8.99 12.82
CA ARG A 137 10.39 -8.21 13.04
C ARG A 137 9.49 -8.14 11.81
N LEU A 138 9.98 -7.57 10.68
CA LEU A 138 9.11 -7.31 9.52
C LEU A 138 8.58 -8.60 8.90
N PHE A 139 9.42 -9.60 8.71
CA PHE A 139 9.08 -10.87 8.06
C PHE A 139 9.17 -12.07 9.01
N ALA A 140 9.14 -11.83 10.33
CA ALA A 140 9.33 -12.87 11.33
C ALA A 140 8.21 -13.93 11.34
N ASP A 141 7.01 -13.58 10.93
CA ASP A 141 5.83 -14.44 10.89
C ASP A 141 5.74 -15.30 9.61
N LEU A 142 6.61 -15.08 8.63
CA LEU A 142 6.67 -15.91 7.43
C LEU A 142 7.40 -17.24 7.71
N ASP A 143 6.98 -18.30 7.02
CA ASP A 143 7.75 -19.55 7.03
C ASP A 143 9.18 -19.31 6.49
N PRO A 144 10.17 -20.17 6.86
CA PRO A 144 11.58 -19.93 6.53
C PRO A 144 11.85 -19.76 5.02
N GLY A 145 11.18 -20.54 4.17
CA GLY A 145 11.36 -20.50 2.72
C GLY A 145 10.82 -19.20 2.13
N LEU A 146 9.61 -18.83 2.53
CA LEU A 146 8.96 -17.60 2.08
C LEU A 146 9.69 -16.38 2.62
N ARG A 147 10.20 -16.42 3.85
CA ARG A 147 11.04 -15.36 4.44
C ARG A 147 12.32 -15.16 3.63
N ALA A 148 13.06 -16.23 3.35
CA ALA A 148 14.29 -16.16 2.54
C ALA A 148 14.00 -15.59 1.15
N TRP A 149 12.93 -16.03 0.51
CA TRP A 149 12.48 -15.52 -0.78
C TRP A 149 12.16 -14.03 -0.75
N THR A 150 11.52 -13.57 0.32
CA THR A 150 11.16 -12.15 0.53
C THR A 150 12.40 -11.30 0.79
N LEU A 151 13.28 -11.73 1.72
CA LEU A 151 14.51 -11.03 2.07
C LEU A 151 15.44 -10.81 0.88
N ALA A 152 15.50 -11.78 -0.04
CA ALA A 152 16.31 -11.66 -1.25
C ALA A 152 15.80 -10.58 -2.24
N ARG A 153 14.61 -10.01 -2.02
CA ARG A 153 13.94 -9.06 -2.93
C ARG A 153 13.70 -7.68 -2.36
N ILE A 154 13.87 -7.51 -1.04
CA ILE A 154 13.69 -6.19 -0.44
C ILE A 154 14.77 -5.22 -0.91
N THR A 155 14.39 -3.96 -1.03
CA THR A 155 15.28 -2.85 -1.39
C THR A 155 15.14 -1.71 -0.38
N PRO A 156 16.16 -0.86 -0.20
CA PRO A 156 15.99 0.35 0.59
C PRO A 156 14.84 1.21 0.06
N GLN A 157 14.14 1.89 0.98
CA GLN A 157 13.01 2.77 0.68
C GLN A 157 13.49 4.22 0.50
N PRO A 158 13.01 4.98 -0.50
CA PRO A 158 13.21 6.42 -0.57
C PRO A 158 12.69 7.09 0.71
N ILE A 159 13.57 7.77 1.45
CA ILE A 159 13.27 8.19 2.83
C ILE A 159 12.13 9.20 2.92
N ALA A 160 12.04 10.11 1.93
CA ALA A 160 11.00 11.14 1.93
C ALA A 160 9.58 10.57 1.82
N THR A 161 9.41 9.36 1.27
CA THR A 161 8.11 8.66 1.25
C THR A 161 7.64 8.21 2.63
N MET A 162 8.55 8.19 3.61
CA MET A 162 8.28 7.71 4.98
C MET A 162 8.19 8.85 6.00
N VAL A 163 8.90 9.96 5.77
CA VAL A 163 9.02 11.03 6.77
C VAL A 163 8.30 12.32 6.39
N ALA A 164 8.01 12.53 5.10
CA ALA A 164 7.28 13.72 4.67
C ALA A 164 5.79 13.62 5.04
N PRO A 165 5.17 14.70 5.52
CA PRO A 165 3.73 14.75 5.72
C PRO A 165 2.98 14.51 4.40
N ILE A 166 1.87 13.78 4.47
CA ILE A 166 1.01 13.55 3.31
C ILE A 166 0.04 14.73 3.13
N SER A 167 -0.25 15.11 1.88
CA SER A 167 -1.28 16.09 1.57
C SER A 167 -2.55 15.40 1.06
N LEU A 168 -3.62 15.44 1.86
CA LEU A 168 -4.92 14.83 1.59
C LEU A 168 -6.07 15.77 1.98
N PRO A 169 -6.10 17.03 1.47
CA PRO A 169 -7.08 18.03 1.91
C PRO A 169 -8.54 17.64 1.63
N ARG A 170 -8.81 16.76 0.67
CA ARG A 170 -10.16 16.36 0.28
C ARG A 170 -10.47 14.89 0.52
N PHE A 171 -9.52 13.98 0.37
CA PHE A 171 -9.73 12.51 0.34
C PHE A 171 -10.69 12.03 1.44
N TRP A 172 -10.49 12.46 2.69
CA TRP A 172 -11.26 12.02 3.83
C TRP A 172 -12.68 12.61 3.92
N SER A 173 -12.98 13.64 3.13
CA SER A 173 -14.28 14.32 3.07
C SER A 173 -15.07 14.02 1.80
N MET A 174 -14.49 13.28 0.86
CA MET A 174 -15.13 12.92 -0.41
C MET A 174 -16.30 11.95 -0.13
N PRO A 175 -17.55 12.34 -0.47
CA PRO A 175 -18.74 11.57 -0.12
C PRO A 175 -18.81 10.21 -0.82
N GLU A 176 -18.22 10.09 -1.99
CA GLU A 176 -18.21 8.87 -2.81
C GLU A 176 -17.60 7.66 -2.10
N TRP A 177 -16.65 7.85 -1.17
CA TRP A 177 -16.06 6.73 -0.43
C TRP A 177 -17.04 6.09 0.54
N ARG A 178 -18.11 6.80 0.94
CA ARG A 178 -19.15 6.29 1.84
C ARG A 178 -20.25 5.49 1.12
N GLU A 179 -20.25 5.51 -0.20
CA GLU A 179 -21.16 4.67 -0.97
C GLU A 179 -20.81 3.19 -0.79
N PRO A 180 -21.80 2.29 -0.71
CA PRO A 180 -21.56 0.86 -0.57
C PRO A 180 -20.60 0.32 -1.64
N GLY A 181 -19.61 -0.43 -1.21
CA GLY A 181 -18.62 -1.04 -2.11
C GLY A 181 -17.47 -0.14 -2.55
N ARG A 182 -17.47 1.17 -2.22
CA ARG A 182 -16.43 2.10 -2.68
C ARG A 182 -15.14 2.06 -1.84
N ALA A 183 -15.23 1.63 -0.60
CA ALA A 183 -14.07 1.51 0.28
C ALA A 183 -14.09 0.22 1.09
N ALA A 184 -12.92 -0.36 1.33
CA ALA A 184 -12.74 -1.50 2.21
C ALA A 184 -11.47 -1.35 3.06
N VAL A 185 -11.54 -1.86 4.29
CA VAL A 185 -10.39 -2.01 5.18
C VAL A 185 -10.27 -3.49 5.54
N ILE A 186 -9.10 -4.06 5.29
CA ILE A 186 -8.76 -5.44 5.60
C ILE A 186 -7.74 -5.43 6.73
N TRP A 187 -8.17 -5.84 7.92
CA TRP A 187 -7.32 -5.96 9.08
C TRP A 187 -6.75 -7.36 9.21
N CYS A 188 -5.43 -7.43 9.35
CA CYS A 188 -4.72 -8.68 9.61
C CYS A 188 -4.55 -8.86 11.13
N ARG A 189 -5.26 -9.81 11.73
CA ARG A 189 -5.38 -9.96 13.20
C ARG A 189 -4.05 -10.20 13.91
N ARG A 190 -3.07 -10.81 13.23
CA ARG A 190 -1.72 -11.06 13.79
C ARG A 190 -0.72 -9.96 13.46
N SER A 191 -1.14 -8.95 12.69
CA SER A 191 -0.32 -7.77 12.40
C SER A 191 -0.28 -6.84 13.62
N ARG A 192 0.89 -6.26 13.86
CA ARG A 192 1.07 -5.25 14.92
C ARG A 192 1.15 -3.83 14.38
N ASN A 193 1.20 -3.68 13.07
CA ASN A 193 1.43 -2.38 12.42
C ASN A 193 0.82 -2.37 11.01
N PRO A 194 -0.10 -1.47 10.68
CA PRO A 194 -0.59 -0.37 11.51
C PRO A 194 -1.44 -0.82 12.72
N PRO A 195 -1.53 0.00 13.79
CA PRO A 195 -2.36 -0.33 14.96
C PRO A 195 -3.84 -0.49 14.59
N LEU A 196 -4.56 -1.38 15.28
CA LEU A 196 -5.99 -1.61 15.06
C LEU A 196 -6.82 -0.31 15.13
N ALA A 197 -6.50 0.58 16.09
CA ALA A 197 -7.19 1.86 16.23
C ALA A 197 -7.05 2.74 14.98
N HIS A 198 -5.88 2.75 14.36
CA HIS A 198 -5.63 3.45 13.11
C HIS A 198 -6.48 2.91 11.95
N GLN A 199 -6.59 1.59 11.83
CA GLN A 199 -7.40 0.96 10.78
C GLN A 199 -8.90 1.17 11.01
N ARG A 200 -9.37 1.11 12.27
CA ARG A 200 -10.76 1.45 12.62
C ARG A 200 -11.09 2.91 12.30
N ARG A 201 -10.16 3.84 12.56
CA ARG A 201 -10.31 5.25 12.18
C ARG A 201 -10.54 5.40 10.68
N ALA A 202 -9.80 4.68 9.85
CA ALA A 202 -9.96 4.69 8.39
C ALA A 202 -11.34 4.14 7.99
N ARG A 203 -11.73 2.97 8.53
CA ARG A 203 -13.06 2.40 8.29
C ARG A 203 -14.17 3.39 8.60
N ASP A 204 -14.14 4.00 9.76
CA ASP A 204 -15.22 4.89 10.24
C ASP A 204 -15.32 6.16 9.40
N ARG A 205 -14.17 6.74 9.01
CA ARG A 205 -14.14 7.92 8.15
C ARG A 205 -14.65 7.67 6.74
N LEU A 206 -14.32 6.54 6.16
CA LEU A 206 -14.71 6.19 4.80
C LEU A 206 -16.08 5.49 4.72
N GLY A 207 -16.66 5.07 5.86
CA GLY A 207 -17.81 4.16 5.83
C GLY A 207 -17.48 2.81 5.20
N ALA A 208 -16.20 2.42 5.27
CA ALA A 208 -15.66 1.28 4.55
C ALA A 208 -16.19 -0.06 5.08
N SER A 209 -16.32 -1.06 4.20
CA SER A 209 -16.51 -2.44 4.62
C SER A 209 -15.30 -2.92 5.41
N TRP A 210 -15.56 -3.75 6.45
CA TRP A 210 -14.53 -4.29 7.33
C TRP A 210 -14.35 -5.78 7.10
N HIS A 211 -13.12 -6.18 6.83
CA HIS A 211 -12.74 -7.57 6.66
C HIS A 211 -11.60 -7.94 7.62
N GLU A 212 -11.60 -9.16 8.11
CA GLU A 212 -10.56 -9.67 9.01
C GLU A 212 -9.91 -10.89 8.40
N LEU A 213 -8.58 -10.91 8.36
CA LEU A 213 -7.80 -12.08 7.95
C LEU A 213 -6.95 -12.57 9.12
N ASP A 214 -6.88 -13.88 9.30
CA ASP A 214 -6.03 -14.50 10.33
C ASP A 214 -4.60 -14.69 9.84
N THR A 215 -3.93 -13.55 9.58
CA THR A 215 -2.56 -13.50 9.06
C THR A 215 -1.81 -12.32 9.67
N GLY A 216 -0.49 -12.26 9.43
CA GLY A 216 0.36 -11.13 9.75
C GLY A 216 0.29 -10.02 8.69
N HIS A 217 1.28 -9.12 8.71
CA HIS A 217 1.31 -7.90 7.90
C HIS A 217 1.36 -8.12 6.38
N TYR A 218 1.58 -9.34 5.92
CA TYR A 218 1.76 -9.66 4.50
C TYR A 218 0.69 -10.62 3.98
N PRO A 219 -0.62 -10.22 3.97
CA PRO A 219 -1.70 -11.08 3.50
C PRO A 219 -1.53 -11.50 2.04
N MET A 220 -0.84 -10.70 1.23
CA MET A 220 -0.55 -11.03 -0.17
C MET A 220 0.39 -12.23 -0.34
N LEU A 221 1.10 -12.65 0.73
CA LEU A 221 1.99 -13.81 0.74
C LEU A 221 1.38 -15.02 1.47
N THR A 222 0.53 -14.79 2.47
CA THR A 222 0.06 -15.81 3.42
C THR A 222 -1.44 -16.08 3.38
N ALA A 223 -2.22 -15.20 2.74
CA ALA A 223 -3.68 -15.28 2.58
C ALA A 223 -4.10 -14.74 1.20
N ASP A 224 -3.34 -15.09 0.16
CA ASP A 224 -3.48 -14.54 -1.18
C ASP A 224 -4.83 -14.88 -1.83
N ALA A 225 -5.44 -16.02 -1.48
CA ALA A 225 -6.74 -16.41 -2.01
C ALA A 225 -7.86 -15.55 -1.43
N GLU A 226 -7.89 -15.42 -0.10
CA GLU A 226 -8.87 -14.61 0.63
C GLU A 226 -8.75 -13.13 0.24
N LEU A 227 -7.51 -12.64 0.13
CA LEU A 227 -7.25 -11.26 -0.28
C LEU A 227 -7.74 -11.00 -1.71
N ALA A 228 -7.47 -11.93 -2.64
CA ALA A 228 -7.94 -11.82 -4.03
C ALA A 228 -9.47 -11.86 -4.15
N ALA A 229 -10.16 -12.54 -3.23
CA ALA A 229 -11.63 -12.57 -3.22
C ALA A 229 -12.24 -11.24 -2.72
N ILE A 230 -11.55 -10.50 -1.83
CA ILE A 230 -12.06 -9.27 -1.22
C ILE A 230 -11.79 -8.03 -2.10
N ILE A 231 -10.64 -7.98 -2.78
CA ILE A 231 -10.20 -6.78 -3.52
C ILE A 231 -11.21 -6.30 -4.57
N PRO A 232 -11.80 -7.16 -5.41
CA PRO A 232 -12.72 -6.69 -6.46
C PRO A 232 -14.04 -6.10 -5.93
N GLY A 233 -14.52 -6.54 -4.76
CA GLY A 233 -15.79 -6.13 -4.13
C GLY A 233 -16.91 -7.11 -4.28
#